data_4dd5e03ae6867b39c62667658c78b5ca
#
_entry.id   4dd5e03ae6867b39c62667658c78b5ca
#
_cell.length_a   1.000
_cell.length_b   1.000
_cell.length_c   1.000
_cell.angle_alpha   90.00
_cell.angle_beta   90.00
_cell.angle_gamma   90.00
#
_symmetry.space_group_name_H-M   'P 1'
#
loop_
_entity.id
_entity.type
_entity.pdbx_description
1 polymer ?
#
loop_
_entity_poly.entity_id
_entity_poly.type
_entity_poly.pdbx_seq_one_letter_code
_entity_poly.pdbx_strand_id
1 'polypeptide(L)'
;MGSSVAVDEKTGRKFYLDDPDDLKPGEPVTFILNLHGGGSVGAWQRAYFPASDFTGSHRLVVATPSCATKEPFRRWVGEADDEHLRNIVELVLAKYNVASFWLAGHSQGGMTSNRLLADDAFFKDRVDGWLSLSGGRIGPAERAPGFGPPLPPGATRPPIRLDPPGPPDCDMSFIFAVGEHEIVALPETSPWAEKYGAGPRVRQPDVVDTVGGQIHDTTREAYSTKGWGLKPGPGTAEVFIYPGARDGRVIADVVRLDKGHTEGLEPKVMKTLIDLIVSAPGGKARALKGA
;
A
#
# COMPACT_ATOMS: atom_id res chain seq x y z
N MET A 1 -1.65 17.12 14.68
CA MET A 1 -1.89 16.42 13.39
C MET A 1 -2.54 17.40 12.43
N GLY A 2 -1.77 17.92 11.48
CA GLY A 2 -2.29 18.71 10.37
C GLY A 2 -3.05 17.78 9.43
N SER A 3 -4.37 17.89 9.39
CA SER A 3 -5.20 17.18 8.42
C SER A 3 -5.96 18.20 7.61
N SER A 4 -5.76 18.20 6.31
CA SER A 4 -6.41 19.12 5.39
C SER A 4 -6.97 18.40 4.18
N VAL A 5 -7.94 19.04 3.54
CA VAL A 5 -8.39 18.66 2.20
C VAL A 5 -7.69 19.58 1.21
N ALA A 6 -6.73 19.05 0.50
CA ALA A 6 -6.02 19.76 -0.55
C ALA A 6 -6.73 19.60 -1.90
N VAL A 7 -6.40 20.46 -2.85
CA VAL A 7 -6.95 20.45 -4.21
C VAL A 7 -5.82 20.33 -5.21
N ASP A 8 -5.95 19.43 -6.15
CA ASP A 8 -5.17 19.41 -7.37
C ASP A 8 -5.74 20.47 -8.31
N GLU A 9 -5.05 21.61 -8.43
CA GLU A 9 -5.51 22.77 -9.20
C GLU A 9 -5.71 22.46 -10.70
N LYS A 10 -4.98 21.48 -11.25
CA LYS A 10 -5.09 21.13 -12.67
C LYS A 10 -6.35 20.34 -12.98
N THR A 11 -6.77 19.46 -12.08
CA THR A 11 -7.95 18.61 -12.27
C THR A 11 -9.17 19.04 -11.45
N GLY A 12 -9.00 19.96 -10.50
CA GLY A 12 -10.03 20.38 -9.55
C GLY A 12 -10.39 19.30 -8.52
N ARG A 13 -9.65 18.19 -8.47
CA ARG A 13 -9.95 17.05 -7.59
C ARG A 13 -9.37 17.27 -6.21
N LYS A 14 -10.12 16.82 -5.20
CA LYS A 14 -9.75 16.91 -3.80
C LYS A 14 -9.09 15.62 -3.33
N PHE A 15 -8.16 15.75 -2.39
CA PHE A 15 -7.53 14.64 -1.70
C PHE A 15 -7.23 15.01 -0.25
N TYR A 16 -7.12 14.01 0.62
CA TYR A 16 -6.65 14.24 1.99
C TYR A 16 -5.12 14.40 1.99
N LEU A 17 -4.65 15.37 2.73
CA LEU A 17 -3.23 15.60 2.96
C LEU A 17 -3.01 15.72 4.47
N ASP A 18 -2.29 14.77 5.02
CA ASP A 18 -1.95 14.68 6.45
C ASP A 18 -0.46 14.90 6.60
N ASP A 19 -0.06 15.83 7.48
CA ASP A 19 1.32 16.20 7.75
C ASP A 19 1.55 16.44 9.25
N PRO A 20 2.82 16.51 9.72
CA PRO A 20 3.11 16.87 11.12
C PRO A 20 2.72 18.32 11.41
N ASP A 21 2.05 18.57 12.55
CA ASP A 21 1.69 19.94 12.97
C ASP A 21 2.91 20.83 13.27
N ASP A 22 4.01 20.20 13.68
CA ASP A 22 5.22 20.86 14.15
C ASP A 22 6.39 20.77 13.17
N LEU A 23 6.10 20.48 11.89
CA LEU A 23 7.11 20.34 10.84
C LEU A 23 7.86 21.65 10.61
N LYS A 24 9.18 21.61 10.75
CA LYS A 24 10.05 22.76 10.51
C LYS A 24 10.38 22.91 9.02
N PRO A 25 10.61 24.12 8.55
CA PRO A 25 11.06 24.35 7.19
C PRO A 25 12.32 23.52 6.86
N GLY A 26 12.28 22.77 5.76
CA GLY A 26 13.40 21.94 5.31
C GLY A 26 13.60 20.63 6.08
N GLU A 27 12.81 20.34 7.10
CA GLU A 27 12.87 19.06 7.81
C GLU A 27 12.51 17.91 6.86
N PRO A 28 13.31 16.82 6.87
CA PRO A 28 13.06 15.69 5.97
C PRO A 28 11.81 14.90 6.40
N VAL A 29 11.01 14.50 5.40
CA VAL A 29 9.81 13.69 5.60
C VAL A 29 9.81 12.45 4.70
N THR A 30 9.12 11.41 5.12
CA THR A 30 8.73 10.30 4.26
C THR A 30 7.34 10.57 3.71
N PHE A 31 7.21 10.56 2.39
CA PHE A 31 5.94 10.75 1.71
C PHE A 31 5.30 9.42 1.35
N ILE A 32 4.01 9.26 1.64
CA ILE A 32 3.21 8.09 1.28
C ILE A 32 2.02 8.54 0.42
N LEU A 33 1.95 8.06 -0.82
CA LEU A 33 0.75 8.17 -1.65
C LEU A 33 -0.10 6.92 -1.43
N ASN A 34 -1.26 7.08 -0.77
CA ASN A 34 -2.07 6.01 -0.22
C ASN A 34 -3.34 5.78 -1.05
N LEU A 35 -3.39 4.68 -1.82
CA LEU A 35 -4.42 4.40 -2.82
C LEU A 35 -5.45 3.39 -2.31
N HIS A 36 -6.74 3.73 -2.43
CA HIS A 36 -7.85 2.88 -1.98
C HIS A 36 -8.12 1.69 -2.92
N GLY A 37 -8.80 0.68 -2.38
CA GLY A 37 -9.27 -0.48 -3.13
C GLY A 37 -10.47 -0.19 -4.04
N GLY A 38 -10.79 -1.13 -4.92
CA GLY A 38 -11.99 -1.05 -5.75
C GLY A 38 -13.26 -0.95 -4.92
N GLY A 39 -14.21 -0.14 -5.37
CA GLY A 39 -15.47 0.13 -4.65
C GLY A 39 -15.34 1.11 -3.48
N SER A 40 -14.14 1.61 -3.18
CA SER A 40 -13.84 2.41 -2.00
C SER A 40 -13.57 3.90 -2.33
N VAL A 41 -13.15 4.65 -1.33
CA VAL A 41 -12.81 6.08 -1.40
C VAL A 41 -11.62 6.40 -0.49
N GLY A 42 -10.98 7.54 -0.69
CA GLY A 42 -9.87 7.98 0.13
C GLY A 42 -10.18 8.08 1.62
N ALA A 43 -11.39 8.50 2.00
CA ALA A 43 -11.79 8.57 3.40
C ALA A 43 -11.72 7.20 4.09
N TRP A 44 -12.18 6.14 3.42
CA TRP A 44 -12.08 4.79 3.96
C TRP A 44 -10.64 4.28 3.95
N GLN A 45 -9.87 4.58 2.92
CA GLN A 45 -8.47 4.19 2.87
C GLN A 45 -7.65 4.78 4.03
N ARG A 46 -7.94 6.03 4.45
CA ARG A 46 -7.35 6.62 5.65
C ARG A 46 -7.70 5.87 6.93
N ALA A 47 -8.88 5.27 6.98
CA ALA A 47 -9.32 4.46 8.12
C ALA A 47 -8.79 3.01 8.04
N TYR A 48 -8.66 2.45 6.84
CA TYR A 48 -8.11 1.13 6.60
C TYR A 48 -6.60 1.08 6.88
N PHE A 49 -5.86 2.06 6.40
CA PHE A 49 -4.42 2.26 6.61
C PHE A 49 -4.19 3.63 7.25
N PRO A 50 -4.36 3.75 8.59
CA PRO A 50 -4.31 5.03 9.30
C PRO A 50 -2.88 5.57 9.49
N ALA A 51 -2.12 5.71 8.40
CA ALA A 51 -0.77 6.27 8.41
C ALA A 51 -0.75 7.73 8.90
N SER A 52 -1.89 8.43 8.82
CA SER A 52 -2.06 9.76 9.40
C SER A 52 -1.73 9.84 10.90
N ASP A 53 -1.96 8.78 11.65
CA ASP A 53 -1.71 8.73 13.09
C ASP A 53 -0.21 8.74 13.43
N PHE A 54 0.64 8.49 12.44
CA PHE A 54 2.09 8.42 12.55
C PHE A 54 2.81 9.66 11.98
N THR A 55 2.09 10.67 11.49
CA THR A 55 2.69 11.85 10.86
C THR A 55 3.68 12.54 11.80
N GLY A 56 3.31 12.80 13.04
CA GLY A 56 4.18 13.46 14.02
C GLY A 56 5.38 12.59 14.44
N SER A 57 5.13 11.34 14.82
CA SER A 57 6.15 10.45 15.39
C SER A 57 7.18 9.96 14.37
N HIS A 58 6.79 9.80 13.10
CA HIS A 58 7.63 9.24 12.03
C HIS A 58 7.90 10.23 10.89
N ARG A 59 7.53 11.49 11.07
CA ARG A 59 7.69 12.55 10.07
C ARG A 59 7.14 12.15 8.70
N LEU A 60 5.88 11.71 8.69
CA LEU A 60 5.19 11.32 7.46
C LEU A 60 4.40 12.49 6.88
N VAL A 61 4.37 12.54 5.56
CA VAL A 61 3.36 13.25 4.79
C VAL A 61 2.56 12.21 4.03
N VAL A 62 1.24 12.19 4.19
CA VAL A 62 0.37 11.18 3.59
C VAL A 62 -0.66 11.85 2.71
N ALA A 63 -0.68 11.52 1.43
CA ALA A 63 -1.72 11.95 0.50
C ALA A 63 -2.65 10.79 0.18
N THR A 64 -3.96 10.98 0.40
CA THR A 64 -4.95 9.94 0.15
C THR A 64 -6.05 10.45 -0.77
N PRO A 65 -5.92 10.24 -2.09
CA PRO A 65 -6.91 10.63 -3.09
C PRO A 65 -8.06 9.62 -3.21
N SER A 66 -9.10 10.02 -3.94
CA SER A 66 -10.12 9.11 -4.45
C SER A 66 -10.04 9.02 -5.97
N CYS A 67 -10.36 7.86 -6.56
CA CYS A 67 -10.42 7.67 -8.00
C CYS A 67 -11.49 8.55 -8.66
N ALA A 68 -11.34 8.84 -9.95
CA ALA A 68 -12.29 9.64 -10.73
C ALA A 68 -13.62 8.91 -10.95
N THR A 69 -13.55 7.62 -11.27
CA THR A 69 -14.71 6.80 -11.61
C THR A 69 -15.59 6.55 -10.39
N LYS A 70 -16.88 6.84 -10.52
CA LYS A 70 -17.86 6.64 -9.45
C LYS A 70 -18.85 5.52 -9.76
N GLU A 71 -19.26 5.41 -11.02
CA GLU A 71 -20.28 4.49 -11.48
C GLU A 71 -19.78 3.61 -12.62
N PRO A 72 -20.29 2.40 -12.78
CA PRO A 72 -21.17 1.64 -11.88
C PRO A 72 -20.43 1.11 -10.64
N PHE A 73 -19.11 1.21 -10.62
CA PHE A 73 -18.23 0.74 -9.56
C PHE A 73 -16.98 1.63 -9.50
N ARG A 74 -16.63 2.12 -8.31
CA ARG A 74 -15.44 2.95 -8.11
C ARG A 74 -14.18 2.17 -8.41
N ARG A 75 -13.35 2.70 -9.30
CA ARG A 75 -12.10 2.06 -9.71
C ARG A 75 -11.11 3.07 -10.25
N TRP A 76 -9.85 2.77 -10.07
CA TRP A 76 -8.76 3.49 -10.73
C TRP A 76 -8.76 3.16 -12.22
N VAL A 77 -8.76 4.19 -13.06
CA VAL A 77 -8.74 4.04 -14.52
C VAL A 77 -7.71 5.00 -15.12
N GLY A 78 -6.77 4.46 -15.87
CA GLY A 78 -5.81 5.09 -16.78
C GLY A 78 -5.57 6.58 -16.62
N GLU A 79 -5.51 7.28 -17.72
CA GLU A 79 -4.99 8.64 -17.86
C GLU A 79 -5.51 9.68 -16.86
N ALA A 80 -6.82 9.74 -16.62
CA ALA A 80 -7.41 10.75 -15.73
C ALA A 80 -7.01 10.59 -14.26
N ASP A 81 -6.81 9.35 -13.81
CA ASP A 81 -6.32 9.10 -12.45
C ASP A 81 -4.82 9.29 -12.39
N ASP A 82 -4.08 8.83 -13.38
CA ASP A 82 -2.62 8.93 -13.42
C ASP A 82 -2.14 10.39 -13.43
N GLU A 83 -2.82 11.27 -14.17
CA GLU A 83 -2.55 12.70 -14.14
C GLU A 83 -2.73 13.28 -12.74
N HIS A 84 -3.86 12.97 -12.09
CA HIS A 84 -4.13 13.42 -10.74
C HIS A 84 -3.09 12.93 -9.74
N LEU A 85 -2.67 11.67 -9.84
CA LEU A 85 -1.66 11.11 -8.96
C LEU A 85 -0.30 11.77 -9.17
N ARG A 86 0.11 12.07 -10.42
CA ARG A 86 1.34 12.83 -10.71
C ARG A 86 1.27 14.24 -10.14
N ASN A 87 0.15 14.94 -10.31
CA ASN A 87 -0.02 16.31 -9.79
C ASN A 87 0.07 16.34 -8.27
N ILE A 88 -0.50 15.36 -7.55
CA ILE A 88 -0.35 15.23 -6.10
C ILE A 88 1.13 15.06 -5.71
N VAL A 89 1.84 14.18 -6.40
CA VAL A 89 3.27 13.96 -6.13
C VAL A 89 4.07 15.24 -6.38
N GLU A 90 3.85 15.92 -7.50
CA GLU A 90 4.52 17.20 -7.80
C GLU A 90 4.25 18.26 -6.72
N LEU A 91 3.00 18.39 -6.27
CA LEU A 91 2.60 19.32 -5.20
C LEU A 91 3.36 19.00 -3.90
N VAL A 92 3.39 17.73 -3.51
CA VAL A 92 4.07 17.31 -2.27
C VAL A 92 5.58 17.53 -2.39
N LEU A 93 6.19 17.14 -3.51
CA LEU A 93 7.62 17.35 -3.74
C LEU A 93 8.01 18.84 -3.80
N ALA A 94 7.10 19.71 -4.26
CA ALA A 94 7.34 21.15 -4.25
C ALA A 94 7.26 21.76 -2.84
N LYS A 95 6.33 21.26 -2.02
CA LYS A 95 6.04 21.80 -0.69
C LYS A 95 6.97 21.28 0.41
N TYR A 96 7.38 20.00 0.33
CA TYR A 96 8.10 19.31 1.40
C TYR A 96 9.51 18.87 0.99
N ASN A 97 10.39 18.73 1.98
CA ASN A 97 11.70 18.11 1.80
C ASN A 97 11.57 16.57 1.88
N VAL A 98 11.06 15.95 0.82
CA VAL A 98 10.81 14.51 0.77
C VAL A 98 12.12 13.73 0.73
N ALA A 99 12.41 12.98 1.80
CA ALA A 99 13.57 12.11 1.93
C ALA A 99 13.35 10.74 1.30
N SER A 100 12.12 10.23 1.37
CA SER A 100 11.72 8.95 0.80
C SER A 100 10.28 9.04 0.30
N PHE A 101 9.98 8.44 -0.84
CA PHE A 101 8.63 8.41 -1.42
C PHE A 101 8.15 6.97 -1.61
N TRP A 102 6.99 6.67 -1.03
CA TRP A 102 6.35 5.36 -1.07
C TRP A 102 4.99 5.41 -1.75
N LEU A 103 4.74 4.41 -2.60
CA LEU A 103 3.37 4.05 -2.96
C LEU A 103 2.83 3.06 -1.93
N ALA A 104 1.61 3.29 -1.45
CA ALA A 104 0.87 2.34 -0.64
C ALA A 104 -0.50 2.14 -1.27
N GLY A 105 -0.99 0.91 -1.34
CA GLY A 105 -2.30 0.68 -1.94
C GLY A 105 -2.95 -0.60 -1.49
N HIS A 106 -4.26 -0.50 -1.18
CA HIS A 106 -5.09 -1.64 -0.84
C HIS A 106 -5.74 -2.22 -2.09
N SER A 107 -5.69 -3.55 -2.25
CA SER A 107 -6.42 -4.25 -3.31
C SER A 107 -6.13 -3.65 -4.69
N GLN A 108 -7.14 -3.10 -5.37
CA GLN A 108 -6.96 -2.42 -6.66
C GLN A 108 -5.98 -1.24 -6.58
N GLY A 109 -5.88 -0.53 -5.44
CA GLY A 109 -4.87 0.50 -5.22
C GLY A 109 -3.44 -0.04 -5.28
N GLY A 110 -3.21 -1.24 -4.75
CA GLY A 110 -1.94 -1.96 -4.89
C GLY A 110 -1.66 -2.39 -6.34
N MET A 111 -2.68 -2.89 -7.04
CA MET A 111 -2.58 -3.22 -8.47
C MET A 111 -2.28 -1.97 -9.32
N THR A 112 -2.88 -0.84 -8.98
CA THR A 112 -2.61 0.45 -9.63
C THR A 112 -1.18 0.90 -9.38
N SER A 113 -0.69 0.79 -8.14
CA SER A 113 0.71 1.08 -7.81
C SER A 113 1.68 0.23 -8.64
N ASN A 114 1.41 -1.08 -8.77
CA ASN A 114 2.21 -1.98 -9.61
C ASN A 114 2.23 -1.53 -11.08
N ARG A 115 1.08 -1.19 -11.64
CA ARG A 115 0.98 -0.69 -13.02
C ARG A 115 1.75 0.62 -13.21
N LEU A 116 1.64 1.57 -12.30
CA LEU A 116 2.41 2.82 -12.35
C LEU A 116 3.91 2.56 -12.31
N LEU A 117 4.35 1.63 -11.46
CA LEU A 117 5.76 1.24 -11.37
C LEU A 117 6.26 0.45 -12.59
N ALA A 118 5.37 -0.26 -13.29
CA ALA A 118 5.73 -1.00 -14.49
C ALA A 118 5.78 -0.09 -15.74
N ASP A 119 4.82 0.83 -15.87
CA ASP A 119 4.55 1.49 -17.13
C ASP A 119 4.90 3.00 -17.15
N ASP A 120 5.04 3.63 -15.97
CA ASP A 120 5.19 5.08 -15.86
C ASP A 120 6.58 5.49 -15.35
N ALA A 121 7.39 6.07 -16.23
CA ALA A 121 8.73 6.57 -15.90
C ALA A 121 8.70 7.60 -14.75
N PHE A 122 7.65 8.43 -14.65
CA PHE A 122 7.53 9.42 -13.60
C PHE A 122 7.58 8.76 -12.19
N PHE A 123 6.85 7.66 -12.00
CA PHE A 123 6.85 6.93 -10.74
C PHE A 123 8.11 6.07 -10.56
N LYS A 124 8.57 5.38 -11.60
CA LYS A 124 9.82 4.59 -11.58
C LYS A 124 11.00 5.37 -11.04
N ASP A 125 11.13 6.61 -11.50
CA ASP A 125 12.28 7.46 -11.20
C ASP A 125 12.20 8.09 -9.79
N ARG A 126 11.03 8.11 -9.16
CA ARG A 126 10.79 8.84 -7.91
C ARG A 126 10.49 7.96 -6.71
N VAL A 127 9.91 6.78 -6.93
CA VAL A 127 9.45 5.91 -5.86
C VAL A 127 10.61 5.12 -5.25
N ASP A 128 10.78 5.23 -3.95
CA ASP A 128 11.78 4.52 -3.15
C ASP A 128 11.25 3.20 -2.56
N GLY A 129 9.93 3.06 -2.44
CA GLY A 129 9.31 1.85 -1.92
C GLY A 129 7.84 1.67 -2.29
N TRP A 130 7.39 0.42 -2.25
CA TRP A 130 6.00 0.05 -2.48
C TRP A 130 5.49 -0.85 -1.35
N LEU A 131 4.42 -0.41 -0.70
CA LEU A 131 3.63 -1.20 0.24
C LEU A 131 2.37 -1.71 -0.48
N SER A 132 2.31 -3.00 -0.74
CA SER A 132 1.14 -3.67 -1.28
C SER A 132 0.29 -4.24 -0.15
N LEU A 133 -0.87 -3.64 0.07
CA LEU A 133 -1.86 -4.07 1.06
C LEU A 133 -2.90 -4.93 0.34
N SER A 134 -2.74 -6.25 0.38
CA SER A 134 -3.64 -7.18 -0.34
C SER A 134 -3.81 -6.87 -1.84
N GLY A 135 -2.86 -6.16 -2.43
CA GLY A 135 -2.92 -5.64 -3.81
C GLY A 135 -2.16 -6.47 -4.84
N GLY A 136 -1.65 -7.59 -4.42
CA GLY A 136 -0.80 -8.48 -5.19
C GLY A 136 0.66 -8.41 -4.74
N ARG A 137 1.30 -9.55 -4.82
CA ARG A 137 2.72 -9.77 -4.66
C ARG A 137 3.22 -10.19 -6.03
N ILE A 138 4.16 -9.48 -6.57
CA ILE A 138 4.72 -9.85 -7.87
C ILE A 138 5.35 -11.22 -7.76
N GLY A 139 4.89 -12.14 -8.60
CA GLY A 139 5.23 -13.54 -8.59
C GLY A 139 4.03 -14.43 -8.29
N PRO A 140 4.17 -15.75 -8.42
CA PRO A 140 3.08 -16.68 -8.23
C PRO A 140 2.68 -16.75 -6.76
N ALA A 141 1.78 -15.88 -6.34
CA ALA A 141 1.04 -16.10 -5.10
C ALA A 141 -0.18 -16.96 -5.46
N GLU A 142 -0.24 -18.17 -4.94
CA GLU A 142 -1.46 -18.96 -5.03
C GLU A 142 -2.56 -18.26 -4.26
N ARG A 143 -3.68 -17.99 -4.92
CA ARG A 143 -4.86 -17.44 -4.26
C ARG A 143 -5.75 -18.57 -3.77
N ALA A 144 -6.36 -18.37 -2.60
CA ALA A 144 -7.36 -19.31 -2.10
C ALA A 144 -8.50 -19.50 -3.12
N PRO A 145 -8.95 -20.74 -3.36
CA PRO A 145 -10.10 -20.99 -4.20
C PRO A 145 -11.32 -20.18 -3.74
N GLY A 146 -12.02 -19.53 -4.66
CA GLY A 146 -13.19 -18.70 -4.35
C GLY A 146 -12.87 -17.28 -3.85
N PHE A 147 -11.62 -16.85 -3.87
CA PHE A 147 -11.24 -15.48 -3.55
C PHE A 147 -11.96 -14.44 -4.43
N GLY A 148 -12.54 -13.44 -3.77
CA GLY A 148 -13.21 -12.30 -4.40
C GLY A 148 -14.72 -12.25 -4.13
N PRO A 149 -15.38 -11.12 -4.43
CA PRO A 149 -16.81 -10.98 -4.21
C PRO A 149 -17.61 -12.01 -5.00
N PRO A 150 -18.80 -12.40 -4.54
CA PRO A 150 -19.69 -13.29 -5.30
C PRO A 150 -19.92 -12.75 -6.70
N LEU A 151 -19.89 -13.63 -7.69
CA LEU A 151 -20.27 -13.28 -9.06
C LEU A 151 -21.78 -13.45 -9.27
N PRO A 152 -22.39 -12.66 -10.16
CA PRO A 152 -23.74 -12.93 -10.63
C PRO A 152 -23.90 -14.37 -11.14
N PRO A 153 -25.08 -14.97 -11.01
CA PRO A 153 -25.34 -16.30 -11.57
C PRO A 153 -24.96 -16.39 -13.05
N GLY A 154 -24.18 -17.41 -13.40
CA GLY A 154 -23.72 -17.63 -14.77
C GLY A 154 -22.47 -16.85 -15.20
N ALA A 155 -21.97 -15.94 -14.38
CA ALA A 155 -20.73 -15.23 -14.67
C ALA A 155 -19.51 -16.08 -14.28
N THR A 156 -18.52 -16.13 -15.15
CA THR A 156 -17.21 -16.72 -14.86
C THR A 156 -16.21 -15.63 -14.52
N ARG A 157 -15.30 -15.90 -13.58
CA ARG A 157 -14.18 -14.98 -13.33
C ARG A 157 -13.26 -15.02 -14.56
N PRO A 158 -12.92 -13.85 -15.14
CA PRO A 158 -11.87 -13.84 -16.16
C PRO A 158 -10.59 -14.44 -15.55
N PRO A 159 -9.79 -15.15 -16.36
CA PRO A 159 -8.50 -15.60 -15.89
C PRO A 159 -7.74 -14.39 -15.34
N ILE A 160 -7.27 -14.50 -14.10
CA ILE A 160 -6.44 -13.47 -13.51
C ILE A 160 -5.18 -13.44 -14.37
N ARG A 161 -4.98 -12.35 -15.13
CA ARG A 161 -3.65 -12.06 -15.63
C ARG A 161 -2.81 -11.85 -14.38
N LEU A 162 -2.00 -12.83 -14.07
CA LEU A 162 -0.90 -12.62 -13.16
C LEU A 162 -0.11 -11.46 -13.74
N ASP A 163 0.17 -10.48 -12.93
CA ASP A 163 0.96 -9.31 -13.25
C ASP A 163 2.26 -9.69 -13.97
N PRO A 164 2.94 -8.74 -14.61
CA PRO A 164 4.11 -9.03 -15.41
C PRO A 164 5.05 -10.00 -14.69
N PRO A 165 5.69 -10.90 -15.41
CA PRO A 165 6.47 -11.99 -14.84
C PRO A 165 7.75 -11.46 -14.18
N GLY A 166 7.62 -10.77 -13.08
CA GLY A 166 8.74 -10.28 -12.29
C GLY A 166 8.55 -8.85 -11.75
N PRO A 167 9.45 -8.40 -10.88
CA PRO A 167 9.46 -7.03 -10.37
C PRO A 167 9.64 -6.03 -11.50
N PRO A 168 8.98 -4.84 -11.43
CA PRO A 168 9.24 -3.74 -12.35
C PRO A 168 10.74 -3.41 -12.42
N ASP A 169 11.18 -2.91 -13.56
CA ASP A 169 12.55 -2.46 -13.75
C ASP A 169 12.75 -1.09 -13.11
N CYS A 170 12.73 -1.07 -11.80
CA CYS A 170 13.06 0.07 -10.94
C CYS A 170 13.60 -0.43 -9.61
N ASP A 171 14.48 0.36 -9.00
CA ASP A 171 15.06 0.01 -7.71
C ASP A 171 14.24 0.62 -6.58
N MET A 172 13.72 -0.23 -5.69
CA MET A 172 12.91 0.19 -4.54
C MET A 172 12.78 -0.91 -3.49
N SER A 173 12.38 -0.54 -2.29
CA SER A 173 11.98 -1.48 -1.25
C SER A 173 10.57 -2.01 -1.50
N PHE A 174 10.26 -3.22 -1.01
CA PHE A 174 8.94 -3.81 -1.19
C PHE A 174 8.44 -4.45 0.09
N ILE A 175 7.22 -4.10 0.49
CA ILE A 175 6.53 -4.70 1.63
C ILE A 175 5.18 -5.21 1.14
N PHE A 176 4.90 -6.48 1.41
CA PHE A 176 3.61 -7.10 1.15
C PHE A 176 2.90 -7.38 2.46
N ALA A 177 1.68 -6.86 2.63
CA ALA A 177 0.84 -7.15 3.77
C ALA A 177 -0.50 -7.74 3.30
N VAL A 178 -0.91 -8.86 3.90
CA VAL A 178 -2.06 -9.64 3.43
C VAL A 178 -2.76 -10.35 4.59
N GLY A 179 -4.05 -10.59 4.48
CA GLY A 179 -4.79 -11.46 5.38
C GLY A 179 -4.54 -12.95 5.06
N GLU A 180 -4.43 -13.79 6.08
CA GLU A 180 -4.21 -15.23 5.93
C GLU A 180 -5.25 -15.90 5.03
N HIS A 181 -6.51 -15.48 5.13
CA HIS A 181 -7.59 -16.06 4.33
C HIS A 181 -7.58 -15.65 2.85
N GLU A 182 -6.68 -14.78 2.43
CA GLU A 182 -6.53 -14.34 1.05
C GLU A 182 -5.58 -15.21 0.23
N ILE A 183 -4.76 -16.00 0.90
CA ILE A 183 -3.72 -16.84 0.29
C ILE A 183 -3.87 -18.29 0.72
N VAL A 184 -3.49 -19.23 -0.14
CA VAL A 184 -3.41 -20.65 0.23
C VAL A 184 -2.15 -20.91 1.04
N ALA A 185 -1.03 -20.37 0.57
CA ALA A 185 0.25 -20.35 1.26
C ALA A 185 1.07 -19.14 0.80
N LEU A 186 1.76 -18.49 1.73
CA LEU A 186 2.74 -17.48 1.37
C LEU A 186 4.01 -18.19 0.88
N PRO A 187 4.47 -17.97 -0.36
CA PRO A 187 5.72 -18.52 -0.84
C PRO A 187 6.90 -18.15 0.07
N GLU A 188 7.84 -19.07 0.26
CA GLU A 188 9.04 -18.82 1.09
C GLU A 188 10.05 -17.91 0.40
N THR A 189 9.92 -17.73 -0.92
CA THR A 189 10.75 -16.85 -1.74
C THR A 189 9.97 -15.61 -2.18
N SER A 190 10.68 -14.59 -2.58
CA SER A 190 10.13 -13.37 -3.14
C SER A 190 10.93 -12.97 -4.37
N PRO A 191 10.29 -12.69 -5.51
CA PRO A 191 11.00 -12.16 -6.68
C PRO A 191 11.75 -10.86 -6.39
N TRP A 192 11.29 -10.09 -5.41
CA TRP A 192 11.99 -8.92 -4.92
C TRP A 192 13.26 -9.27 -4.15
N ALA A 193 13.19 -10.29 -3.29
CA ALA A 193 14.38 -10.79 -2.59
C ALA A 193 15.41 -11.33 -3.59
N GLU A 194 14.97 -12.07 -4.60
CA GLU A 194 15.83 -12.56 -5.69
C GLU A 194 16.47 -11.41 -6.48
N LYS A 195 15.70 -10.41 -6.86
CA LYS A 195 16.18 -9.20 -7.57
C LYS A 195 17.33 -8.52 -6.82
N TYR A 196 17.25 -8.44 -5.50
CA TYR A 196 18.24 -7.76 -4.67
C TYR A 196 19.26 -8.70 -4.03
N GLY A 197 19.26 -9.97 -4.36
CA GLY A 197 20.20 -10.95 -3.80
C GLY A 197 20.06 -11.13 -2.29
N ALA A 198 18.86 -10.92 -1.77
CA ALA A 198 18.58 -11.11 -0.36
C ALA A 198 18.63 -12.58 0.06
N GLY A 199 18.95 -12.83 1.32
CA GLY A 199 18.91 -14.16 1.91
C GLY A 199 17.49 -14.72 2.08
N PRO A 200 17.37 -15.97 2.54
CA PRO A 200 16.11 -16.58 2.88
C PRO A 200 15.34 -15.73 3.90
N ARG A 201 14.01 -15.78 3.83
CA ARG A 201 13.16 -15.03 4.77
C ARG A 201 13.42 -15.49 6.22
N VAL A 202 13.48 -14.52 7.11
CA VAL A 202 13.64 -14.73 8.55
C VAL A 202 12.38 -14.24 9.25
N ARG A 203 11.71 -15.15 9.98
CA ARG A 203 10.55 -14.79 10.79
C ARG A 203 10.99 -13.92 11.95
N GLN A 204 10.31 -12.82 12.13
CA GLN A 204 10.47 -11.92 13.27
C GLN A 204 9.48 -12.33 14.39
N PRO A 205 9.61 -11.79 15.61
CA PRO A 205 8.59 -11.96 16.63
C PRO A 205 7.20 -11.53 16.13
N ASP A 206 6.18 -12.28 16.51
CA ASP A 206 4.81 -12.00 16.13
C ASP A 206 4.36 -10.63 16.67
N VAL A 207 3.60 -9.92 15.85
CA VAL A 207 2.96 -8.67 16.25
C VAL A 207 1.55 -9.00 16.77
N VAL A 208 1.38 -8.88 18.10
CA VAL A 208 0.11 -9.19 18.76
C VAL A 208 -0.59 -7.89 19.12
N ASP A 209 -1.68 -7.60 18.45
CA ASP A 209 -2.55 -6.46 18.75
C ASP A 209 -3.58 -6.78 19.84
N THR A 210 -4.01 -5.74 20.54
CA THR A 210 -5.07 -5.80 21.55
C THR A 210 -6.31 -4.99 21.14
N VAL A 211 -6.20 -4.27 20.01
CA VAL A 211 -7.24 -3.43 19.43
C VAL A 211 -7.44 -3.86 17.99
N GLY A 212 -8.68 -4.02 17.58
CA GLY A 212 -9.01 -4.33 16.18
C GLY A 212 -8.85 -3.14 15.27
N GLY A 213 -8.60 -3.40 14.00
CA GLY A 213 -8.65 -2.39 12.96
C GLY A 213 -10.08 -1.92 12.69
N GLN A 214 -10.22 -0.81 11.99
CA GLN A 214 -11.53 -0.29 11.61
C GLN A 214 -12.24 -1.17 10.60
N ILE A 215 -13.55 -1.31 10.76
CA ILE A 215 -14.42 -2.04 9.84
C ILE A 215 -15.24 -1.03 9.05
N HIS A 216 -15.07 -1.05 7.74
CA HIS A 216 -15.77 -0.13 6.83
C HIS A 216 -17.25 -0.46 6.70
N ASP A 217 -17.58 -1.74 6.61
CA ASP A 217 -18.95 -2.22 6.40
C ASP A 217 -19.34 -3.20 7.50
N THR A 218 -20.02 -2.71 8.52
CA THR A 218 -20.47 -3.50 9.68
C THR A 218 -21.66 -4.39 9.36
N THR A 219 -22.25 -4.28 8.17
CA THR A 219 -23.35 -5.15 7.73
C THR A 219 -22.86 -6.46 7.14
N ARG A 220 -21.57 -6.59 6.84
CA ARG A 220 -20.99 -7.83 6.36
C ARG A 220 -20.91 -8.86 7.49
N GLU A 221 -21.41 -10.05 7.18
CA GLU A 221 -21.22 -11.19 8.05
C GLU A 221 -19.76 -11.63 8.07
N ALA A 222 -19.27 -12.02 9.24
CA ALA A 222 -17.94 -12.58 9.37
C ALA A 222 -17.82 -13.83 8.48
N TYR A 223 -16.84 -13.82 7.57
CA TYR A 223 -16.50 -14.97 6.71
C TYR A 223 -17.62 -15.55 5.84
N SER A 224 -18.46 -14.71 5.31
CA SER A 224 -19.46 -15.14 4.33
C SER A 224 -18.82 -15.77 3.09
N THR A 225 -17.55 -15.42 2.78
CA THR A 225 -16.78 -15.95 1.66
C THR A 225 -15.31 -16.04 2.06
N LYS A 226 -14.63 -17.17 1.78
CA LYS A 226 -13.20 -17.32 2.02
C LYS A 226 -12.42 -16.19 1.37
N GLY A 227 -11.52 -15.58 2.13
CA GLY A 227 -10.64 -14.50 1.70
C GLY A 227 -11.31 -13.14 1.61
N TRP A 228 -12.61 -13.04 1.58
CA TRP A 228 -13.34 -11.78 1.42
C TRP A 228 -14.12 -11.34 2.65
N GLY A 229 -14.39 -12.25 3.56
CA GLY A 229 -15.06 -11.95 4.82
C GLY A 229 -14.23 -11.06 5.72
N LEU A 230 -14.79 -10.70 6.84
CA LEU A 230 -14.11 -9.97 7.89
C LEU A 230 -14.28 -10.68 9.23
N LYS A 231 -13.27 -10.56 10.08
CA LYS A 231 -13.30 -11.03 11.46
C LYS A 231 -12.92 -9.88 12.37
N PRO A 232 -13.91 -9.22 12.98
CA PRO A 232 -13.68 -8.10 13.89
C PRO A 232 -12.76 -8.48 15.05
N GLY A 233 -12.11 -7.48 15.60
CA GLY A 233 -11.28 -7.64 16.79
C GLY A 233 -9.78 -7.61 16.50
N PRO A 234 -8.98 -7.69 17.55
CA PRO A 234 -7.53 -7.72 17.44
C PRO A 234 -7.06 -8.99 16.74
N GLY A 235 -5.88 -8.90 16.15
CA GLY A 235 -5.24 -9.99 15.45
C GLY A 235 -3.78 -10.17 15.83
N THR A 236 -3.19 -11.19 15.27
CA THR A 236 -1.75 -11.44 15.31
C THR A 236 -1.21 -11.38 13.88
N ALA A 237 -0.05 -10.77 13.68
CA ALA A 237 0.61 -10.80 12.39
C ALA A 237 1.97 -11.50 12.49
N GLU A 238 2.25 -12.36 11.53
CA GLU A 238 3.57 -12.90 11.27
C GLU A 238 4.32 -11.93 10.36
N VAL A 239 5.56 -11.63 10.73
CA VAL A 239 6.43 -10.73 9.97
C VAL A 239 7.65 -11.49 9.51
N PHE A 240 7.95 -11.39 8.21
CA PHE A 240 9.10 -12.01 7.59
C PHE A 240 9.94 -10.94 6.90
N ILE A 241 11.24 -10.94 7.17
CA ILE A 241 12.22 -10.06 6.54
C ILE A 241 13.16 -10.90 5.68
N TYR A 242 13.53 -10.39 4.51
CA TYR A 242 14.54 -10.96 3.64
C TYR A 242 15.84 -10.17 3.86
N PRO A 243 16.80 -10.70 4.66
CA PRO A 243 17.99 -9.96 5.06
C PRO A 243 19.02 -9.85 3.94
N GLY A 244 19.88 -8.85 4.03
CA GLY A 244 21.03 -8.71 3.14
C GLY A 244 20.68 -8.25 1.72
N ALA A 245 19.49 -7.72 1.49
CA ALA A 245 19.15 -7.13 0.21
C ALA A 245 20.14 -6.02 -0.17
N ARG A 246 20.57 -6.03 -1.44
CA ARG A 246 21.50 -5.03 -1.99
C ARG A 246 20.97 -3.61 -1.75
N ASP A 247 21.88 -2.67 -1.56
CA ASP A 247 21.59 -1.25 -1.35
C ASP A 247 20.74 -0.96 -0.10
N GLY A 248 20.70 -1.88 0.87
CA GLY A 248 19.93 -1.74 2.09
C GLY A 248 18.41 -1.77 1.89
N ARG A 249 17.93 -2.27 0.76
CA ARG A 249 16.49 -2.36 0.47
C ARG A 249 15.77 -3.22 1.52
N VAL A 250 14.61 -2.75 1.93
CA VAL A 250 13.72 -3.50 2.83
C VAL A 250 12.78 -4.35 1.98
N ILE A 251 12.88 -5.67 2.16
CA ILE A 251 11.96 -6.63 1.54
C ILE A 251 11.31 -7.41 2.67
N ALA A 252 9.98 -7.34 2.76
CA ALA A 252 9.23 -7.94 3.85
C ALA A 252 7.87 -8.47 3.42
N ASP A 253 7.41 -9.51 4.12
CA ASP A 253 6.06 -10.01 4.04
C ASP A 253 5.41 -9.95 5.45
N VAL A 254 4.16 -9.53 5.51
CA VAL A 254 3.36 -9.46 6.74
C VAL A 254 2.05 -10.21 6.52
N VAL A 255 1.80 -11.26 7.28
CA VAL A 255 0.58 -12.07 7.21
C VAL A 255 -0.24 -11.84 8.47
N ARG A 256 -1.41 -11.25 8.32
CA ARG A 256 -2.36 -11.03 9.40
C ARG A 256 -3.18 -12.30 9.59
N LEU A 257 -2.89 -13.03 10.67
CA LEU A 257 -3.53 -14.31 10.96
C LEU A 257 -5.03 -14.14 11.20
N ASP A 258 -5.80 -15.07 10.65
CA ASP A 258 -7.26 -15.10 10.76
C ASP A 258 -7.96 -13.82 10.25
N LYS A 259 -7.32 -13.08 9.35
CA LYS A 259 -7.88 -11.90 8.71
C LYS A 259 -8.14 -12.12 7.22
N GLY A 260 -9.15 -11.42 6.72
CA GLY A 260 -9.51 -11.39 5.30
C GLY A 260 -9.07 -10.10 4.63
N HIS A 261 -9.79 -9.75 3.56
CA HIS A 261 -9.40 -8.68 2.63
C HIS A 261 -9.77 -7.26 3.11
N THR A 262 -10.77 -7.13 3.96
CA THR A 262 -11.45 -5.82 4.16
C THR A 262 -11.33 -5.26 5.57
N GLU A 263 -10.71 -5.96 6.50
CA GLU A 263 -10.46 -5.42 7.83
C GLU A 263 -9.33 -4.40 7.81
N GLY A 264 -9.56 -3.22 8.36
CA GLY A 264 -8.53 -2.21 8.59
C GLY A 264 -7.38 -2.75 9.43
N LEU A 265 -6.21 -2.17 9.25
CA LEU A 265 -5.01 -2.64 9.94
C LEU A 265 -5.05 -2.26 11.44
N GLU A 266 -4.57 -3.17 12.25
CA GLU A 266 -4.46 -3.02 13.69
C GLU A 266 -3.29 -2.07 14.05
N PRO A 267 -3.34 -1.37 15.21
CA PRO A 267 -2.37 -0.32 15.52
C PRO A 267 -0.90 -0.77 15.55
N LYS A 268 -0.61 -1.97 16.10
CA LYS A 268 0.78 -2.45 16.15
C LYS A 268 1.26 -2.97 14.80
N VAL A 269 0.39 -3.59 14.01
CA VAL A 269 0.69 -3.95 12.61
C VAL A 269 0.99 -2.66 11.83
N MET A 270 0.18 -1.61 12.01
CA MET A 270 0.43 -0.30 11.42
C MET A 270 1.81 0.23 11.79
N LYS A 271 2.12 0.25 13.09
CA LYS A 271 3.43 0.71 13.56
C LYS A 271 4.57 -0.09 12.91
N THR A 272 4.45 -1.41 12.83
CA THR A 272 5.45 -2.27 12.20
C THR A 272 5.66 -1.93 10.73
N LEU A 273 4.58 -1.72 9.97
CA LEU A 273 4.67 -1.33 8.57
C LEU A 273 5.32 0.05 8.40
N ILE A 274 4.97 1.02 9.24
CA ILE A 274 5.56 2.35 9.21
C ILE A 274 7.05 2.30 9.60
N ASP A 275 7.42 1.54 10.63
CA ASP A 275 8.83 1.35 11.01
C ASP A 275 9.65 0.75 9.85
N LEU A 276 9.12 -0.23 9.13
CA LEU A 276 9.76 -0.80 7.94
C LEU A 276 9.91 0.23 6.82
N ILE A 277 8.88 1.03 6.57
CA ILE A 277 8.88 2.10 5.57
C ILE A 277 9.98 3.12 5.87
N VAL A 278 10.03 3.65 7.10
CA VAL A 278 10.99 4.72 7.44
C VAL A 278 12.42 4.21 7.62
N SER A 279 12.61 2.90 7.84
CA SER A 279 13.94 2.29 7.89
C SER A 279 14.56 2.06 6.52
N ALA A 280 13.76 2.11 5.47
CA ALA A 280 14.22 1.84 4.11
C ALA A 280 14.98 3.03 3.51
N PRO A 281 15.96 2.78 2.64
CA PRO A 281 16.67 3.85 1.94
C PRO A 281 15.74 4.60 1.00
N GLY A 282 15.97 5.91 0.90
CA GLY A 282 15.25 6.83 0.03
C GLY A 282 16.19 7.66 -0.84
N GLY A 283 15.67 8.73 -1.42
CA GLY A 283 16.47 9.77 -2.06
C GLY A 283 16.24 9.95 -3.57
N LYS A 284 15.51 9.06 -4.24
CA LYS A 284 15.28 9.15 -5.70
C LYS A 284 14.63 10.49 -6.09
N ALA A 285 13.58 10.90 -5.39
CA ALA A 285 12.89 12.15 -5.67
C ALA A 285 13.76 13.39 -5.43
N ARG A 286 14.73 13.33 -4.50
CA ARG A 286 15.70 14.41 -4.26
C ARG A 286 16.76 14.49 -5.33
N ALA A 287 17.25 13.34 -5.80
CA ALA A 287 18.27 13.28 -6.85
C ALA A 287 17.80 13.99 -8.13
N LEU A 288 16.52 13.88 -8.46
CA LEU A 288 15.93 14.55 -9.62
C LEU A 288 15.79 16.07 -9.48
N LYS A 289 15.77 16.62 -8.25
CA LYS A 289 15.76 18.07 -8.01
C LYS A 289 17.12 18.72 -8.17
N GLY A 290 18.19 17.94 -8.09
CA GLY A 290 19.58 18.41 -8.21
C GLY A 290 20.22 18.20 -9.59
N ALA A 291 19.53 17.55 -10.50
CA ALA A 291 19.94 17.32 -11.87
C ALA A 291 19.31 18.36 -12.82
#